data_754902c8fe2c628683668bb561109c7a
#
_entry.id   754902c8fe2c628683668bb561109c7a
#
_cell.length_a   1.000
_cell.length_b   1.000
_cell.length_c   1.000
_cell.angle_alpha   90.00
_cell.angle_beta   90.00
_cell.angle_gamma   90.00
#
_symmetry.space_group_name_H-M   'P 1'
#
loop_
_entity.id
_entity.type
_entity.pdbx_description
1 polymer ?
#
loop_
_entity_poly.entity_id
_entity_poly.type
_entity_poly.pdbx_seq_one_letter_code
_entity_poly.pdbx_strand_id
1 'polypeptide(L)'
;MPRKGPAPKRPVMVDPVYGSPLVSQLVSKILLDGKKTIAQDIVYSALEGTREKTGVDPVQTLKRALDNIKPSLEVKSRRVGGATYQVPIEVKPSRATTLSMRWLVGYSRARREKTMAERLMNEILDASNGLGAAVKKREDTHKMAEANKAFAHYRW
;
A
#
# COMPACT_ATOMS: atom_id res chain seq x y z
N MET A 1 11.27 -22.02 -10.65
CA MET A 1 10.50 -22.26 -9.42
C MET A 1 11.34 -23.14 -8.49
N PRO A 2 11.52 -22.79 -7.23
CA PRO A 2 12.24 -23.63 -6.30
C PRO A 2 11.47 -24.93 -6.04
N ARG A 3 12.14 -26.08 -6.13
CA ARG A 3 11.52 -27.40 -5.94
C ARG A 3 11.33 -27.78 -4.47
N LYS A 4 12.17 -27.25 -3.56
CA LYS A 4 12.23 -27.66 -2.15
C LYS A 4 11.60 -26.68 -1.17
N GLY A 5 10.82 -25.71 -1.62
CA GLY A 5 10.16 -24.74 -0.75
C GLY A 5 10.11 -23.34 -1.36
N PRO A 6 9.52 -22.37 -0.65
CA PRO A 6 9.46 -20.99 -1.12
C PRO A 6 10.85 -20.36 -1.18
N ALA A 7 11.06 -19.46 -2.14
CA ALA A 7 12.31 -18.70 -2.24
C ALA A 7 12.59 -17.90 -0.95
N PRO A 8 13.86 -17.79 -0.51
CA PRO A 8 14.20 -16.98 0.66
C PRO A 8 13.85 -15.51 0.41
N LYS A 9 13.25 -14.87 1.39
CA LYS A 9 12.94 -13.44 1.30
C LYS A 9 14.20 -12.62 1.54
N ARG A 10 14.51 -11.74 0.60
CA ARG A 10 15.62 -10.80 0.79
C ARG A 10 15.26 -9.75 1.85
N PRO A 11 16.22 -9.35 2.72
CA PRO A 11 16.01 -8.25 3.63
C PRO A 11 15.76 -6.95 2.86
N VAL A 12 14.88 -6.11 3.39
CA VAL A 12 14.64 -4.78 2.82
C VAL A 12 15.81 -3.87 3.20
N MET A 13 16.48 -3.32 2.21
CA MET A 13 17.53 -2.33 2.44
C MET A 13 16.92 -1.03 2.97
N VAL A 14 17.58 -0.42 3.92
CA VAL A 14 17.17 0.86 4.49
C VAL A 14 17.50 1.99 3.53
N ASP A 15 16.62 2.98 3.40
CA ASP A 15 16.89 4.15 2.57
C ASP A 15 18.04 4.99 3.14
N PRO A 16 19.02 5.40 2.32
CA PRO A 16 20.19 6.14 2.82
C PRO A 16 19.86 7.55 3.32
N VAL A 17 18.81 8.19 2.82
CA VAL A 17 18.43 9.57 3.18
C VAL A 17 17.54 9.59 4.43
N TYR A 18 16.50 8.78 4.46
CA TYR A 18 15.51 8.76 5.54
C TYR A 18 15.75 7.66 6.58
N GLY A 19 16.68 6.75 6.36
CA GLY A 19 16.93 5.66 7.27
C GLY A 19 15.74 4.72 7.50
N SER A 20 14.80 4.65 6.55
CA SER A 20 13.55 3.91 6.68
C SER A 20 13.38 2.83 5.62
N PRO A 21 13.08 1.58 6.01
CA PRO A 21 12.75 0.52 5.04
C PRO A 21 11.44 0.77 4.31
N LEU A 22 10.50 1.53 4.90
CA LEU A 22 9.23 1.89 4.24
C LEU A 22 9.47 2.78 3.04
N VAL A 23 10.40 3.74 3.13
CA VAL A 23 10.77 4.63 2.02
C VAL A 23 11.38 3.83 0.87
N SER A 24 12.30 2.91 1.15
CA SER A 24 12.88 2.01 0.13
C SER A 24 11.82 1.15 -0.56
N GLN A 25 10.87 0.62 0.19
CA GLN A 25 9.76 -0.16 -0.38
C GLN A 25 8.86 0.71 -1.26
N LEU A 26 8.60 1.96 -0.85
CA LEU A 26 7.80 2.91 -1.64
C LEU A 26 8.51 3.26 -2.95
N VAL A 27 9.81 3.54 -2.92
CA VAL A 27 10.63 3.76 -4.14
C VAL A 27 10.50 2.57 -5.09
N SER A 28 10.62 1.34 -4.58
CA SER A 28 10.48 0.13 -5.37
C SER A 28 9.08 -0.05 -5.97
N LYS A 29 8.03 0.49 -5.35
CA LYS A 29 6.66 0.44 -5.87
C LYS A 29 6.38 1.50 -6.94
N ILE A 30 7.05 2.63 -6.87
CA ILE A 30 6.94 3.70 -7.87
C ILE A 30 7.79 3.41 -9.09
N LEU A 31 8.87 2.65 -8.92
CA LEU A 31 9.83 2.31 -9.97
C LEU A 31 9.14 1.78 -11.24
N LEU A 32 9.50 2.37 -12.38
CA LEU A 32 9.12 1.94 -13.73
C LEU A 32 10.39 1.81 -14.59
N ASP A 33 10.44 0.78 -15.42
CA ASP A 33 11.52 0.55 -16.41
C ASP A 33 12.95 0.56 -15.82
N GLY A 34 13.09 0.23 -14.54
CA GLY A 34 14.38 0.25 -13.84
C GLY A 34 14.95 1.64 -13.54
N LYS A 35 14.20 2.72 -13.77
CA LYS A 35 14.61 4.12 -13.55
C LYS A 35 14.58 4.49 -12.07
N LYS A 36 15.48 3.91 -11.28
CA LYS A 36 15.47 4.04 -9.81
C LYS A 36 15.72 5.45 -9.32
N THR A 37 16.64 6.19 -9.95
CA THR A 37 16.94 7.58 -9.56
C THR A 37 15.73 8.47 -9.68
N ILE A 38 14.98 8.37 -10.78
CA ILE A 38 13.73 9.12 -10.98
C ILE A 38 12.69 8.76 -9.90
N ALA A 39 12.56 7.48 -9.57
CA ALA A 39 11.64 7.03 -8.51
C ALA A 39 12.06 7.58 -7.14
N GLN A 40 13.36 7.63 -6.83
CA GLN A 40 13.88 8.23 -5.60
C GLN A 40 13.58 9.73 -5.54
N ASP A 41 13.82 10.47 -6.62
CA ASP A 41 13.55 11.90 -6.70
C ASP A 41 12.07 12.22 -6.47
N ILE A 42 11.18 11.42 -7.05
CA ILE A 42 9.72 11.55 -6.85
C ILE A 42 9.36 11.36 -5.37
N VAL A 43 9.87 10.30 -4.73
CA VAL A 43 9.56 10.00 -3.34
C VAL A 43 10.15 11.05 -2.40
N TYR A 44 11.39 11.45 -2.62
CA TYR A 44 12.04 12.47 -1.78
C TYR A 44 11.34 13.82 -1.90
N SER A 45 11.00 14.24 -3.10
CA SER A 45 10.25 15.48 -3.34
C SER A 45 8.85 15.45 -2.69
N ALA A 46 8.16 14.30 -2.78
CA ALA A 46 6.87 14.12 -2.15
C ALA A 46 6.96 14.19 -0.62
N LEU A 47 7.94 13.51 -0.03
CA LEU A 47 8.15 13.50 1.43
C LEU A 47 8.56 14.90 1.95
N GLU A 48 9.44 15.60 1.26
CA GLU A 48 9.81 16.96 1.63
C GLU A 48 8.60 17.91 1.54
N GLY A 49 7.79 17.79 0.50
CA GLY A 49 6.53 18.54 0.39
C GLY A 49 5.53 18.23 1.51
N THR A 50 5.48 17.00 2.03
CA THR A 50 4.66 16.70 3.21
C THR A 50 5.20 17.39 4.46
N ARG A 51 6.52 17.45 4.63
CA ARG A 51 7.18 18.15 5.72
C ARG A 51 6.90 19.64 5.71
N GLU A 52 7.01 20.28 4.56
CA GLU A 52 6.73 21.70 4.39
C GLU A 52 5.28 22.05 4.77
N LYS A 53 4.33 21.19 4.41
CA LYS A 53 2.90 21.42 4.68
C LYS A 53 2.46 21.12 6.10
N THR A 54 3.04 20.12 6.74
CA THR A 54 2.60 19.62 8.06
C THR A 54 3.54 20.02 9.19
N GLY A 55 4.82 20.29 8.89
CA GLY A 55 5.85 20.51 9.91
C GLY A 55 6.23 19.25 10.70
N VAL A 56 5.70 18.09 10.34
CA VAL A 56 5.95 16.79 10.99
C VAL A 56 6.99 16.00 10.20
N ASP A 57 7.71 15.09 10.88
CA ASP A 57 8.64 14.18 10.22
C ASP A 57 7.95 13.42 9.07
N PRO A 58 8.49 13.49 7.83
CA PRO A 58 7.91 12.85 6.66
C PRO A 58 7.73 11.34 6.82
N VAL A 59 8.65 10.66 7.48
CA VAL A 59 8.58 9.21 7.70
C VAL A 59 7.41 8.84 8.63
N GLN A 60 7.16 9.65 9.65
CA GLN A 60 6.02 9.46 10.54
C GLN A 60 4.70 9.70 9.81
N THR A 61 4.62 10.74 8.98
CA THR A 61 3.46 11.03 8.15
C THR A 61 3.18 9.89 7.18
N LEU A 62 4.21 9.36 6.51
CA LEU A 62 4.10 8.19 5.63
C LEU A 62 3.63 6.95 6.39
N LYS A 63 4.21 6.67 7.56
CA LYS A 63 3.81 5.54 8.39
C LYS A 63 2.34 5.63 8.79
N ARG A 64 1.90 6.79 9.25
CA ARG A 64 0.50 7.04 9.61
C ARG A 64 -0.44 6.88 8.42
N ALA A 65 -0.06 7.39 7.24
CA ALA A 65 -0.82 7.21 6.01
C ALA A 65 -0.94 5.72 5.65
N LEU A 66 0.16 4.97 5.67
CA LEU A 66 0.13 3.54 5.39
C LEU A 66 -0.70 2.76 6.41
N ASP A 67 -0.60 3.09 7.70
CA ASP A 67 -1.40 2.44 8.75
C ASP A 67 -2.91 2.68 8.55
N ASN A 68 -3.30 3.85 8.05
CA ASN A 68 -4.68 4.16 7.69
C ASN A 68 -5.16 3.43 6.42
N ILE A 69 -4.25 3.01 5.54
CA ILE A 69 -4.57 2.30 4.29
C ILE A 69 -4.53 0.77 4.48
N LYS A 70 -3.75 0.26 5.43
CA LYS A 70 -3.59 -1.19 5.65
C LYS A 70 -4.92 -1.90 5.88
N PRO A 71 -5.28 -2.90 5.05
CA PRO A 71 -6.47 -3.70 5.29
C PRO A 71 -6.21 -4.78 6.34
N SER A 72 -7.19 -5.08 7.18
CA SER A 72 -7.18 -6.23 8.08
C SER A 72 -7.81 -7.47 7.44
N LEU A 73 -8.73 -7.26 6.51
CA LEU A 73 -9.46 -8.31 5.79
C LEU A 73 -9.34 -8.10 4.29
N GLU A 74 -9.31 -9.20 3.56
CA GLU A 74 -9.47 -9.23 2.10
C GLU A 74 -10.42 -10.35 1.70
N VAL A 75 -10.90 -10.33 0.46
CA VAL A 75 -11.79 -11.35 -0.08
C VAL A 75 -11.03 -12.16 -1.12
N LYS A 76 -11.07 -13.49 -1.00
CA LYS A 76 -10.54 -14.41 -2.00
C LYS A 76 -11.63 -15.28 -2.58
N SER A 77 -11.59 -15.47 -3.89
CA SER A 77 -12.48 -16.38 -4.58
C SER A 77 -12.11 -17.84 -4.25
N ARG A 78 -13.10 -18.63 -3.87
CA ARG A 78 -12.97 -20.08 -3.71
C ARG A 78 -14.09 -20.78 -4.45
N ARG A 79 -13.74 -21.81 -5.18
CA ARG A 79 -14.71 -22.66 -5.89
C ARG A 79 -15.09 -23.87 -5.03
N VAL A 80 -16.37 -24.00 -4.74
CA VAL A 80 -16.92 -25.11 -3.96
C VAL A 80 -18.14 -25.65 -4.70
N GLY A 81 -18.14 -26.95 -5.05
CA GLY A 81 -19.28 -27.59 -5.70
C GLY A 81 -19.72 -26.93 -7.03
N GLY A 82 -18.78 -26.37 -7.80
CA GLY A 82 -19.06 -25.68 -9.04
C GLY A 82 -19.46 -24.19 -8.92
N ALA A 83 -19.80 -23.71 -7.72
CA ALA A 83 -20.07 -22.31 -7.45
C ALA A 83 -18.81 -21.58 -6.93
N THR A 84 -18.66 -20.32 -7.31
CA THR A 84 -17.56 -19.46 -6.85
C THR A 84 -18.05 -18.55 -5.74
N TYR A 85 -17.41 -18.66 -4.58
CA TYR A 85 -17.71 -17.84 -3.40
C TYR A 85 -16.57 -16.85 -3.13
N GLN A 86 -16.93 -15.66 -2.69
CA GLN A 86 -15.98 -14.66 -2.19
C GLN A 86 -15.80 -14.88 -0.68
N VAL A 87 -14.65 -15.45 -0.29
CA VAL A 87 -14.40 -15.82 1.11
C VAL A 87 -13.55 -14.75 1.79
N PRO A 88 -14.02 -14.13 2.88
CA PRO A 88 -13.23 -13.17 3.65
C PRO A 88 -12.13 -13.89 4.42
N ILE A 89 -10.93 -13.35 4.36
CA ILE A 89 -9.76 -13.86 5.07
C ILE A 89 -8.98 -12.73 5.72
N GLU A 90 -8.31 -13.04 6.82
CA GLU A 90 -7.40 -12.10 7.48
C GLU A 90 -6.14 -11.89 6.65
N VAL A 91 -5.68 -10.64 6.60
CA VAL A 91 -4.48 -10.26 5.85
C VAL A 91 -3.26 -10.33 6.77
N LYS A 92 -2.23 -11.08 6.34
CA LYS A 92 -0.94 -11.12 7.06
C LYS A 92 -0.28 -9.73 7.06
N PRO A 93 0.41 -9.31 8.13
CA PRO A 93 1.02 -7.97 8.25
C PRO A 93 1.91 -7.57 7.07
N SER A 94 2.73 -8.48 6.55
CA SER A 94 3.60 -8.23 5.40
C SER A 94 2.81 -7.96 4.12
N ARG A 95 1.70 -8.66 3.93
CA ARG A 95 0.80 -8.45 2.80
C ARG A 95 0.01 -7.15 2.97
N ALA A 96 -0.44 -6.83 4.19
CA ALA A 96 -1.13 -5.57 4.47
C ALA A 96 -0.25 -4.36 4.10
N THR A 97 1.03 -4.39 4.46
CA THR A 97 2.01 -3.36 4.06
C THR A 97 2.18 -3.29 2.54
N THR A 98 2.28 -4.43 1.87
CA THR A 98 2.40 -4.47 0.41
C THR A 98 1.15 -3.92 -0.29
N LEU A 99 -0.04 -4.27 0.20
CA LEU A 99 -1.31 -3.76 -0.33
C LEU A 99 -1.46 -2.27 -0.11
N SER A 100 -1.12 -1.76 1.09
CA SER A 100 -1.20 -0.33 1.39
C SER A 100 -0.32 0.49 0.46
N MET A 101 0.91 0.06 0.20
CA MET A 101 1.81 0.74 -0.75
C MET A 101 1.30 0.66 -2.18
N ARG A 102 0.79 -0.49 -2.61
CA ARG A 102 0.22 -0.67 -3.95
C ARG A 102 -0.97 0.25 -4.17
N TRP A 103 -1.87 0.35 -3.21
CA TRP A 103 -3.03 1.24 -3.31
C TRP A 103 -2.63 2.71 -3.24
N LEU A 104 -1.72 3.08 -2.35
CA LEU A 104 -1.19 4.45 -2.28
C LEU A 104 -0.64 4.89 -3.64
N VAL A 105 0.26 4.12 -4.23
CA VAL A 105 0.88 4.45 -5.52
C VAL A 105 -0.15 4.42 -6.66
N GLY A 106 -1.02 3.42 -6.70
CA GLY A 106 -2.04 3.29 -7.74
C GLY A 106 -3.01 4.47 -7.76
N TYR A 107 -3.51 4.87 -6.61
CA TYR A 107 -4.43 6.01 -6.51
C TYR A 107 -3.73 7.36 -6.63
N SER A 108 -2.45 7.46 -6.24
CA SER A 108 -1.65 8.64 -6.55
C SER A 108 -1.55 8.87 -8.06
N ARG A 109 -1.29 7.81 -8.84
CA ARG A 109 -1.23 7.90 -10.31
C ARG A 109 -2.54 8.34 -10.94
N ALA A 110 -3.67 8.01 -10.34
CA ALA A 110 -5.00 8.40 -10.82
C ALA A 110 -5.41 9.84 -10.47
N ARG A 111 -4.62 10.55 -9.65
CA ARG A 111 -4.91 11.94 -9.28
C ARG A 111 -4.68 12.90 -10.45
N ARG A 112 -5.23 14.10 -10.34
CA ARG A 112 -5.25 15.12 -11.41
C ARG A 112 -4.09 16.11 -11.37
N GLU A 113 -3.28 16.10 -10.30
CA GLU A 113 -2.13 17.00 -10.18
C GLU A 113 -1.12 16.76 -11.32
N LYS A 114 -0.33 17.76 -11.63
CA LYS A 114 0.56 17.77 -12.79
C LYS A 114 1.68 16.74 -12.67
N THR A 115 2.40 16.75 -11.55
CA THR A 115 3.57 15.88 -11.33
C THR A 115 3.25 14.70 -10.44
N MET A 116 3.98 13.59 -10.61
CA MET A 116 3.81 12.41 -9.74
C MET A 116 4.21 12.70 -8.29
N ALA A 117 5.20 13.57 -8.07
CA ALA A 117 5.61 13.99 -6.74
C ALA A 117 4.46 14.71 -5.99
N GLU A 118 3.77 15.62 -6.66
CA GLU A 118 2.60 16.31 -6.10
C GLU A 118 1.44 15.36 -5.83
N ARG A 119 1.17 14.43 -6.75
CA ARG A 119 0.13 13.41 -6.60
C ARG A 119 0.39 12.52 -5.39
N LEU A 120 1.62 12.04 -5.26
CA LEU A 120 2.03 11.19 -4.14
C LEU A 120 1.97 11.95 -2.82
N MET A 121 2.49 13.17 -2.78
CA MET A 121 2.45 14.05 -1.61
C MET A 121 1.00 14.25 -1.12
N ASN A 122 0.10 14.63 -2.02
CA ASN A 122 -1.29 14.91 -1.66
C ASN A 122 -2.04 13.64 -1.22
N GLU A 123 -1.77 12.50 -1.86
CA GLU A 123 -2.37 11.22 -1.42
C GLU A 123 -1.85 10.78 -0.04
N ILE A 124 -0.56 10.99 0.26
CA ILE A 124 0.01 10.73 1.59
C ILE A 124 -0.66 11.63 2.65
N LEU A 125 -0.81 12.91 2.36
CA LEU A 125 -1.45 13.85 3.27
C LEU A 125 -2.91 13.50 3.52
N ASP A 126 -3.69 13.23 2.47
CA ASP A 126 -5.08 12.81 2.59
C ASP A 126 -5.20 11.51 3.40
N ALA A 127 -4.39 10.51 3.08
CA ALA A 127 -4.39 9.23 3.79
C ALA A 127 -3.96 9.37 5.27
N SER A 128 -3.03 10.25 5.58
CA SER A 128 -2.62 10.51 6.97
C SER A 128 -3.77 11.10 7.80
N ASN A 129 -4.71 11.78 7.16
CA ASN A 129 -5.92 12.32 7.77
C ASN A 129 -7.13 11.38 7.66
N GLY A 130 -6.94 10.16 7.16
CA GLY A 130 -8.01 9.19 6.98
C GLY A 130 -8.91 9.47 5.77
N LEU A 131 -8.44 10.28 4.83
CA LEU A 131 -9.15 10.68 3.62
C LEU A 131 -8.46 10.10 2.37
N GLY A 132 -9.05 10.33 1.21
CA GLY A 132 -8.46 9.97 -0.07
C GLY A 132 -8.89 8.61 -0.61
N ALA A 133 -8.55 8.37 -1.88
CA ALA A 133 -9.01 7.18 -2.61
C ALA A 133 -8.39 5.86 -2.10
N ALA A 134 -7.15 5.91 -1.60
CA ALA A 134 -6.49 4.72 -1.05
C ALA A 134 -7.17 4.24 0.24
N VAL A 135 -7.55 5.17 1.14
CA VAL A 135 -8.31 4.86 2.35
C VAL A 135 -9.71 4.35 1.99
N LYS A 136 -10.36 4.97 1.02
CA LYS A 136 -11.66 4.50 0.52
C LYS A 136 -11.58 3.07 -0.02
N LYS A 137 -10.50 2.72 -0.72
CA LYS A 137 -10.27 1.34 -1.18
C LYS A 137 -10.19 0.33 -0.03
N ARG A 138 -9.54 0.70 1.06
CA ARG A 138 -9.55 -0.13 2.27
C ARG A 138 -10.96 -0.32 2.82
N GLU A 139 -11.73 0.77 2.93
CA GLU A 139 -13.11 0.71 3.43
C GLU A 139 -14.00 -0.15 2.55
N ASP A 140 -13.90 0.00 1.22
CA ASP A 140 -14.66 -0.81 0.26
C ASP A 140 -14.29 -2.29 0.37
N THR A 141 -13.00 -2.60 0.57
CA THR A 141 -12.51 -3.96 0.77
C THR A 141 -13.07 -4.56 2.08
N HIS A 142 -13.09 -3.78 3.17
CA HIS A 142 -13.67 -4.21 4.44
C HIS A 142 -15.19 -4.41 4.34
N LYS A 143 -15.92 -3.52 3.67
CA LYS A 143 -17.36 -3.67 3.40
C LYS A 143 -17.66 -4.93 2.60
N MET A 144 -16.84 -5.21 1.58
CA MET A 144 -16.98 -6.43 0.78
C MET A 144 -16.72 -7.68 1.63
N ALA A 145 -15.71 -7.67 2.49
CA ALA A 145 -15.43 -8.78 3.39
C ALA A 145 -16.56 -9.00 4.40
N GLU A 146 -17.13 -7.94 4.93
CA GLU A 146 -18.24 -8.00 5.86
C GLU A 146 -19.53 -8.51 5.19
N ALA A 147 -19.83 -8.04 3.97
CA ALA A 147 -20.97 -8.52 3.19
C ALA A 147 -20.88 -10.04 2.89
N ASN A 148 -19.67 -10.58 2.78
CA ASN A 148 -19.42 -12.00 2.54
C ASN A 148 -19.11 -12.80 3.82
N LYS A 149 -19.35 -12.23 4.99
CA LYS A 149 -19.05 -12.85 6.29
C LYS A 149 -19.71 -14.22 6.48
N ALA A 150 -20.88 -14.44 5.89
CA ALA A 150 -21.58 -15.73 5.91
C ALA A 150 -20.76 -16.88 5.30
N PHE A 151 -19.83 -16.58 4.38
CA PHE A 151 -18.97 -17.56 3.73
C PHE A 151 -17.61 -17.75 4.41
N ALA A 152 -17.38 -17.12 5.56
CA ALA A 152 -16.11 -17.21 6.29
C ALA A 152 -15.73 -18.64 6.67
N HIS A 153 -16.71 -19.54 6.87
CA HIS A 153 -16.49 -20.95 7.15
C HIS A 153 -15.93 -21.74 5.95
N TYR A 154 -15.97 -21.21 4.73
CA TYR A 154 -15.33 -21.81 3.54
C TYR A 154 -13.83 -21.50 3.45
N ARG A 155 -13.24 -20.77 4.39
CA ARG A 155 -11.80 -20.54 4.43
C ARG A 155 -11.02 -21.85 4.56
N TRP A 156 -9.83 -21.90 3.97
CA TRP A 156 -8.92 -23.04 4.00
C TRP A 156 -7.67 -22.74 4.82
#